data_e33630edf97140ae8cb34b9c67d2dec4
#
_entry.id   e33630edf97140ae8cb34b9c67d2dec4
#
_cell.length_a   1.000
_cell.length_b   1.000
_cell.length_c   1.000
_cell.angle_alpha   90.00
_cell.angle_beta   90.00
_cell.angle_gamma   90.00
#
_symmetry.space_group_name_H-M   'P 1'
#
loop_
_entity.id
_entity.type
_entity.pdbx_description
1 polymer ?
#
loop_
_entity_poly.entity_id
_entity_poly.type
_entity_poly.pdbx_seq_one_letter_code
_entity_poly.pdbx_strand_id
1 'polypeptide(L)'
;MHGTHTGNNAWAPAPLTARPAVFIWQTVAAAATARGYAVGMAIHGDRDDELRLFQTGDHPCGYWPERAARDLVLDPNDPRLGTLYPMALGWGFRRSGDLVYRPHCADCHACVAVRIPVARFAPDRSQRRCLVRNADLEVRIVAAEQTEEQFALYHRYLSHRHAQGGMDEHGPHEFDQFLIGRWSQGRFIEIRAPGEDGHRGPLLGVAVTDVTPQGLSAVYTFFDPDQAHRGLGTFAILQQIAWAQREQLPHLYLGYWIRDHRKMDYKRRFRPLEAYDGRRWHAFDDELDGR
;
A
#
# COMPACT_ATOMS: atom_id res chain seq x y z
N MET A 1 -36.71 -47.47 25.48
CA MET A 1 -35.40 -47.63 24.83
C MET A 1 -35.24 -46.53 23.80
N HIS A 2 -34.67 -45.41 24.19
CA HIS A 2 -34.40 -44.29 23.28
C HIS A 2 -32.96 -43.82 23.52
N GLY A 3 -32.10 -44.11 22.57
CA GLY A 3 -30.72 -43.67 22.57
C GLY A 3 -30.60 -42.32 21.90
N THR A 4 -30.13 -41.31 22.62
CA THR A 4 -29.81 -39.99 22.12
C THR A 4 -28.34 -39.92 21.73
N HIS A 5 -28.04 -39.78 20.45
CA HIS A 5 -26.72 -39.44 19.94
C HIS A 5 -26.50 -37.93 20.05
N THR A 6 -25.62 -37.51 20.92
CA THR A 6 -25.07 -36.15 20.95
C THR A 6 -23.77 -36.16 20.17
N GLY A 7 -23.81 -35.59 18.94
CA GLY A 7 -22.62 -35.30 18.13
C GLY A 7 -22.01 -33.99 18.58
N ASN A 8 -20.85 -34.02 19.23
CA ASN A 8 -20.01 -32.86 19.49
C ASN A 8 -19.18 -32.54 18.21
N ASN A 9 -19.57 -31.50 17.47
CA ASN A 9 -18.72 -30.89 16.47
C ASN A 9 -18.06 -29.64 17.08
N ALA A 10 -16.91 -29.84 17.73
CA ALA A 10 -16.04 -28.80 18.16
C ALA A 10 -15.07 -28.45 17.01
N TRP A 11 -15.45 -27.48 16.18
CA TRP A 11 -14.52 -26.80 15.28
C TRP A 11 -13.99 -25.55 16.01
N ALA A 12 -12.86 -25.68 16.69
CA ALA A 12 -12.08 -24.54 17.16
C ALA A 12 -11.15 -24.07 16.01
N PRO A 13 -11.20 -22.80 15.58
CA PRO A 13 -10.22 -22.30 14.63
C PRO A 13 -8.87 -22.14 15.33
N ALA A 14 -7.81 -22.69 14.71
CA ALA A 14 -6.43 -22.51 15.16
C ALA A 14 -6.04 -21.02 15.17
N PRO A 15 -5.21 -20.54 16.10
CA PRO A 15 -4.79 -19.14 16.15
C PRO A 15 -3.86 -18.83 14.97
N LEU A 16 -4.31 -17.97 14.05
CA LEU A 16 -3.53 -17.42 12.95
C LEU A 16 -2.58 -16.34 13.49
N THR A 17 -1.37 -16.72 13.88
CA THR A 17 -0.29 -15.78 14.19
C THR A 17 0.37 -15.32 12.89
N ALA A 18 -0.29 -14.49 12.10
CA ALA A 18 0.28 -13.85 10.92
C ALA A 18 0.75 -12.43 11.28
N ARG A 19 2.06 -12.22 11.40
CA ARG A 19 2.66 -10.90 11.52
C ARG A 19 2.58 -10.19 10.16
N PRO A 20 2.04 -8.95 10.07
CA PRO A 20 1.88 -8.23 8.81
C PRO A 20 3.14 -7.46 8.39
N ALA A 21 3.07 -6.83 7.21
CA ALA A 21 4.12 -6.12 6.47
C ALA A 21 5.01 -5.12 7.25
N VAL A 22 4.67 -4.75 8.47
CA VAL A 22 5.50 -3.94 9.38
C VAL A 22 6.80 -4.66 9.78
N PHE A 23 6.82 -5.99 9.75
CA PHE A 23 8.03 -6.75 10.04
C PHE A 23 9.16 -6.48 9.04
N ILE A 24 8.80 -6.11 7.80
CA ILE A 24 9.79 -5.71 6.78
C ILE A 24 10.54 -4.46 7.26
N TRP A 25 9.84 -3.50 7.85
CA TRP A 25 10.45 -2.24 8.29
C TRP A 25 11.40 -2.44 9.47
N GLN A 26 11.00 -3.18 10.49
CA GLN A 26 11.85 -3.48 11.65
C GLN A 26 13.04 -4.35 11.28
N THR A 27 12.86 -5.33 10.38
CA THR A 27 13.93 -6.22 9.94
C THR A 27 14.90 -5.50 8.99
N VAL A 28 14.42 -4.65 8.09
CA VAL A 28 15.26 -3.92 7.14
C VAL A 28 15.94 -2.72 7.81
N ALA A 29 15.27 -2.00 8.72
CA ALA A 29 15.91 -0.94 9.49
C ALA A 29 16.97 -1.47 10.46
N ALA A 30 16.72 -2.59 11.14
CA ALA A 30 17.70 -3.28 11.97
C ALA A 30 18.87 -3.84 11.15
N ALA A 31 18.58 -4.27 9.93
CA ALA A 31 19.59 -4.80 9.03
C ALA A 31 20.43 -3.70 8.37
N ALA A 32 19.90 -2.50 8.13
CA ALA A 32 20.66 -1.34 7.64
C ALA A 32 21.71 -0.84 8.67
N THR A 33 21.54 -1.17 9.94
CA THR A 33 22.49 -0.86 11.03
C THR A 33 23.45 -2.01 11.35
N ALA A 34 23.16 -3.25 10.90
CA ALA A 34 24.02 -4.41 11.11
C ALA A 34 24.94 -4.63 9.89
N ARG A 35 26.27 -4.56 10.10
CA ARG A 35 27.28 -4.91 9.10
C ARG A 35 27.08 -6.36 8.61
N GLY A 36 26.47 -6.55 7.45
CA GLY A 36 26.29 -7.88 6.89
C GLY A 36 25.43 -7.95 5.63
N TYR A 37 25.67 -7.10 4.62
CA TYR A 37 25.06 -7.25 3.30
C TYR A 37 26.13 -7.64 2.30
N ALA A 38 26.07 -8.86 1.84
CA ALA A 38 26.85 -9.32 0.69
C ALA A 38 25.92 -9.39 -0.54
N VAL A 39 26.39 -8.80 -1.60
CA VAL A 39 26.04 -8.75 -3.00
C VAL A 39 25.38 -7.43 -3.40
N GLY A 40 26.21 -6.41 -3.60
CA GLY A 40 25.89 -5.23 -4.38
C GLY A 40 25.97 -5.58 -5.87
N MET A 41 24.85 -5.46 -6.59
CA MET A 41 24.89 -5.42 -8.04
C MET A 41 25.01 -3.95 -8.45
N ALA A 42 26.22 -3.54 -8.88
CA ALA A 42 26.44 -2.22 -9.45
C ALA A 42 26.03 -2.22 -10.94
N ILE A 43 25.15 -1.31 -11.31
CA ILE A 43 24.95 -0.98 -12.73
C ILE A 43 26.00 0.08 -13.07
N HIS A 44 26.95 -0.27 -13.94
CA HIS A 44 28.11 0.58 -14.25
C HIS A 44 27.69 1.89 -14.93
N GLY A 45 28.01 3.00 -14.29
CA GLY A 45 28.11 4.36 -14.77
C GLY A 45 29.31 5.05 -14.12
N ASP A 46 29.57 6.30 -14.43
CA ASP A 46 30.60 7.08 -13.74
C ASP A 46 30.34 7.05 -12.22
N ARG A 47 31.36 7.03 -11.38
CA ARG A 47 31.25 6.68 -9.94
C ARG A 47 30.22 7.49 -9.14
N ASP A 48 29.83 8.66 -9.63
CA ASP A 48 28.81 9.51 -9.03
C ASP A 48 27.38 9.17 -9.48
N ASP A 49 27.20 8.34 -10.54
CA ASP A 49 25.90 7.94 -11.10
C ASP A 49 25.48 6.51 -10.75
N GLU A 50 26.27 5.77 -9.98
CA GLU A 50 25.95 4.40 -9.59
C GLU A 50 24.70 4.36 -8.69
N LEU A 51 23.67 3.64 -9.15
CA LEU A 51 22.51 3.30 -8.33
C LEU A 51 22.81 2.04 -7.50
N ARG A 52 22.80 2.18 -6.18
CA ARG A 52 23.04 1.05 -5.27
C ARG A 52 21.72 0.37 -4.94
N LEU A 53 21.69 -0.93 -5.22
CA LEU A 53 20.61 -1.83 -4.86
C LEU A 53 21.13 -2.88 -3.86
N PHE A 54 20.38 -3.09 -2.80
CA PHE A 54 20.64 -4.15 -1.84
C PHE A 54 19.54 -5.19 -1.91
N GLN A 55 19.91 -6.45 -1.76
CA GLN A 55 18.98 -7.53 -1.54
C GLN A 55 18.92 -7.86 -0.05
N THR A 56 17.71 -7.96 0.51
CA THR A 56 17.56 -8.40 1.90
C THR A 56 17.87 -9.88 2.05
N GLY A 57 18.23 -10.29 3.26
CA GLY A 57 18.16 -11.70 3.64
C GLY A 57 16.74 -12.22 3.61
N ASP A 58 16.57 -13.53 3.80
CA ASP A 58 15.25 -14.16 3.92
C ASP A 58 14.53 -13.66 5.17
N HIS A 59 13.26 -13.31 5.00
CA HIS A 59 12.37 -12.93 6.08
C HIS A 59 10.95 -13.52 5.86
N PRO A 60 10.10 -13.60 6.89
CA PRO A 60 8.72 -14.05 6.71
C PRO A 60 7.96 -13.18 5.72
N CYS A 61 7.20 -13.80 4.80
CA CYS A 61 6.36 -13.07 3.86
C CYS A 61 5.20 -12.39 4.60
N GLY A 62 4.98 -11.10 4.35
CA GLY A 62 3.88 -10.34 4.95
C GLY A 62 2.48 -10.72 4.43
N TYR A 63 2.40 -11.54 3.37
CA TYR A 63 1.14 -11.97 2.74
C TYR A 63 0.84 -13.44 2.99
N TRP A 64 1.85 -14.29 2.90
CA TRP A 64 1.77 -15.74 3.06
C TRP A 64 2.73 -16.17 4.17
N PRO A 65 2.25 -16.35 5.41
CA PRO A 65 3.11 -16.58 6.59
C PRO A 65 4.05 -17.79 6.47
N GLU A 66 3.64 -18.76 5.64
CA GLU A 66 4.39 -20.00 5.38
C GLU A 66 5.54 -19.81 4.36
N ARG A 67 5.66 -18.65 3.75
CA ARG A 67 6.66 -18.39 2.71
C ARG A 67 7.77 -17.48 3.20
N ALA A 68 8.97 -17.70 2.69
CA ALA A 68 10.08 -16.76 2.79
C ALA A 68 9.94 -15.66 1.73
N ALA A 69 10.34 -14.46 2.08
CA ALA A 69 10.38 -13.31 1.18
C ALA A 69 11.77 -12.68 1.18
N ARG A 70 12.11 -12.04 0.06
CA ARG A 70 13.27 -11.16 -0.12
C ARG A 70 12.82 -9.92 -0.86
N ASP A 71 13.51 -8.82 -0.60
CA ASP A 71 13.27 -7.56 -1.29
C ASP A 71 14.55 -7.03 -1.91
N LEU A 72 14.43 -6.39 -3.09
CA LEU A 72 15.41 -5.44 -3.59
C LEU A 72 15.08 -4.07 -3.01
N VAL A 73 16.10 -3.38 -2.49
CA VAL A 73 15.95 -2.10 -1.82
C VAL A 73 16.93 -1.11 -2.42
N LEU A 74 16.48 0.10 -2.76
CA LEU A 74 17.37 1.21 -3.08
C LEU A 74 18.13 1.62 -1.81
N ASP A 75 19.38 2.08 -1.96
CA ASP A 75 20.16 2.56 -0.83
C ASP A 75 19.35 3.61 -0.04
N PRO A 76 18.92 3.33 1.21
CA PRO A 76 18.11 4.26 1.98
C PRO A 76 18.87 5.53 2.39
N ASN A 77 20.19 5.55 2.23
CA ASN A 77 21.04 6.69 2.49
C ASN A 77 21.39 7.49 1.22
N ASP A 78 20.90 7.09 0.04
CA ASP A 78 21.13 7.83 -1.19
C ASP A 78 20.37 9.17 -1.12
N PRO A 79 21.07 10.32 -1.15
CA PRO A 79 20.41 11.64 -1.08
C PRO A 79 19.53 11.92 -2.29
N ARG A 80 19.65 11.13 -3.37
CA ARG A 80 18.88 11.25 -4.61
C ARG A 80 17.55 10.48 -4.57
N LEU A 81 17.18 9.82 -3.45
CA LEU A 81 15.95 9.00 -3.38
C LEU A 81 14.71 9.72 -3.91
N GLY A 82 14.53 11.00 -3.57
CA GLY A 82 13.40 11.79 -4.07
C GLY A 82 13.37 11.94 -5.60
N THR A 83 14.55 12.04 -6.23
CA THR A 83 14.69 12.11 -7.70
C THR A 83 14.60 10.72 -8.34
N LEU A 84 15.09 9.68 -7.66
CA LEU A 84 15.10 8.31 -8.16
C LEU A 84 13.74 7.61 -8.03
N TYR A 85 12.94 7.98 -7.05
CA TYR A 85 11.67 7.31 -6.75
C TYR A 85 10.68 7.29 -7.92
N PRO A 86 10.48 8.40 -8.68
CA PRO A 86 9.63 8.36 -9.86
C PRO A 86 10.06 7.28 -10.88
N MET A 87 11.35 7.17 -11.14
CA MET A 87 11.91 6.14 -12.02
C MET A 87 11.73 4.73 -11.42
N ALA A 88 11.97 4.58 -10.12
CA ALA A 88 11.78 3.33 -9.41
C ALA A 88 10.33 2.83 -9.45
N LEU A 89 9.32 3.72 -9.37
CA LEU A 89 7.92 3.38 -9.61
C LEU A 89 7.72 2.75 -10.99
N GLY A 90 8.39 3.29 -12.02
CA GLY A 90 8.40 2.74 -13.37
C GLY A 90 8.98 1.31 -13.44
N TRP A 91 9.84 0.93 -12.51
CA TRP A 91 10.45 -0.40 -12.38
C TRP A 91 9.71 -1.31 -11.38
N GLY A 92 8.50 -0.95 -11.00
CA GLY A 92 7.66 -1.75 -10.11
C GLY A 92 8.05 -1.66 -8.62
N PHE A 93 8.91 -0.71 -8.24
CA PHE A 93 9.17 -0.43 -6.83
C PHE A 93 8.01 0.35 -6.21
N ARG A 94 7.98 0.35 -4.89
CA ARG A 94 7.11 1.21 -4.08
C ARG A 94 7.86 1.63 -2.81
N ARG A 95 7.30 2.56 -2.05
CA ARG A 95 7.86 2.89 -0.75
C ARG A 95 7.05 2.36 0.44
N SER A 96 7.75 2.22 1.56
CA SER A 96 7.19 2.10 2.90
C SER A 96 8.03 3.00 3.80
N GLY A 97 7.48 4.12 4.26
CA GLY A 97 8.28 5.17 4.86
C GLY A 97 9.36 5.70 3.90
N ASP A 98 10.59 5.75 4.36
CA ASP A 98 11.75 6.16 3.56
C ASP A 98 12.33 5.06 2.68
N LEU A 99 11.88 3.82 2.86
CA LEU A 99 12.41 2.66 2.15
C LEU A 99 11.75 2.49 0.79
N VAL A 100 12.54 2.44 -0.28
CA VAL A 100 12.06 2.11 -1.64
C VAL A 100 12.44 0.67 -1.95
N TYR A 101 11.46 -0.18 -2.18
CA TYR A 101 11.65 -1.61 -2.30
C TYR A 101 10.78 -2.26 -3.37
N ARG A 102 11.20 -3.45 -3.80
CA ARG A 102 10.43 -4.35 -4.66
C ARG A 102 10.67 -5.79 -4.23
N PRO A 103 9.60 -6.63 -4.08
CA PRO A 103 9.77 -8.05 -3.82
C PRO A 103 10.64 -8.74 -4.86
N HIS A 104 11.58 -9.55 -4.39
CA HIS A 104 12.52 -10.32 -5.21
C HIS A 104 12.78 -11.70 -4.58
N CYS A 105 11.70 -12.40 -4.31
CA CYS A 105 11.74 -13.73 -3.70
C CYS A 105 12.34 -14.76 -4.67
N ALA A 106 13.08 -15.75 -4.15
CA ALA A 106 13.74 -16.77 -4.97
C ALA A 106 12.71 -17.66 -5.71
N ASP A 107 11.67 -18.09 -5.00
CA ASP A 107 10.73 -19.12 -5.47
C ASP A 107 9.28 -18.61 -5.56
N CYS A 108 9.07 -17.28 -5.60
CA CYS A 108 7.72 -16.71 -5.62
C CYS A 108 7.65 -15.40 -6.42
N HIS A 109 6.74 -15.33 -7.38
CA HIS A 109 6.48 -14.15 -8.22
C HIS A 109 5.05 -13.60 -8.06
N ALA A 110 4.37 -13.93 -6.96
CA ALA A 110 2.97 -13.56 -6.74
C ALA A 110 2.72 -12.06 -6.57
N CYS A 111 3.73 -11.28 -6.15
CA CYS A 111 3.61 -9.84 -5.95
C CYS A 111 3.81 -9.09 -7.27
N VAL A 112 2.73 -8.85 -8.00
CA VAL A 112 2.74 -8.15 -9.29
C VAL A 112 2.48 -6.66 -9.06
N ALA A 113 3.41 -5.79 -9.45
CA ALA A 113 3.17 -4.35 -9.40
C ALA A 113 2.11 -3.97 -10.43
N VAL A 114 1.12 -3.15 -10.01
CA VAL A 114 0.01 -2.74 -10.88
C VAL A 114 -0.21 -1.24 -10.83
N ARG A 115 -0.66 -0.68 -11.98
CA ARG A 115 -1.02 0.75 -12.12
C ARG A 115 -2.22 0.93 -13.04
N ILE A 116 -2.92 2.02 -12.86
CA ILE A 116 -4.07 2.42 -13.68
C ILE A 116 -3.63 3.51 -14.65
N PRO A 117 -3.77 3.35 -15.98
CA PRO A 117 -3.63 4.44 -16.96
C PRO A 117 -4.87 5.34 -16.88
N VAL A 118 -4.78 6.43 -16.09
CA VAL A 118 -5.96 7.19 -15.64
C VAL A 118 -6.76 7.87 -16.76
N ALA A 119 -6.10 8.24 -17.86
CA ALA A 119 -6.79 8.83 -19.02
C ALA A 119 -7.80 7.88 -19.68
N ARG A 120 -7.60 6.57 -19.54
CA ARG A 120 -8.48 5.52 -20.10
C ARG A 120 -9.46 4.96 -19.05
N PHE A 121 -9.37 5.39 -17.80
CA PHE A 121 -10.20 4.86 -16.74
C PHE A 121 -11.62 5.43 -16.81
N ALA A 122 -12.60 4.54 -16.72
CA ALA A 122 -13.99 4.89 -16.49
C ALA A 122 -14.56 3.98 -15.37
N PRO A 123 -15.23 4.55 -14.36
CA PRO A 123 -15.76 3.76 -13.26
C PRO A 123 -16.84 2.78 -13.72
N ASP A 124 -16.77 1.55 -13.25
CA ASP A 124 -17.80 0.55 -13.47
C ASP A 124 -19.10 0.85 -12.67
N ARG A 125 -20.12 0.00 -12.82
CA ARG A 125 -21.40 0.19 -12.13
C ARG A 125 -21.26 0.20 -10.60
N SER A 126 -20.38 -0.64 -10.04
CA SER A 126 -20.15 -0.73 -8.59
C SER A 126 -19.42 0.50 -8.09
N GLN A 127 -18.42 0.96 -8.83
CA GLN A 127 -17.62 2.15 -8.53
C GLN A 127 -18.49 3.42 -8.62
N ARG A 128 -19.35 3.54 -9.64
CA ARG A 128 -20.34 4.64 -9.71
C ARG A 128 -21.29 4.66 -8.53
N ARG A 129 -21.78 3.49 -8.07
CA ARG A 129 -22.59 3.42 -6.84
C ARG A 129 -21.81 3.83 -5.60
N CYS A 130 -20.49 3.51 -5.54
CA CYS A 130 -19.64 3.97 -4.46
C CYS A 130 -19.50 5.50 -4.46
N LEU A 131 -19.29 6.13 -5.62
CA LEU A 131 -19.25 7.59 -5.75
C LEU A 131 -20.57 8.24 -5.30
N VAL A 132 -21.70 7.74 -5.76
CA VAL A 132 -23.02 8.27 -5.37
C VAL A 132 -23.26 8.13 -3.86
N ARG A 133 -22.90 6.99 -3.26
CA ARG A 133 -23.04 6.74 -1.81
C ARG A 133 -22.26 7.72 -0.96
N ASN A 134 -21.16 8.26 -1.48
CA ASN A 134 -20.26 9.16 -0.79
C ASN A 134 -20.29 10.59 -1.36
N ALA A 135 -21.35 10.94 -2.11
CA ALA A 135 -21.46 12.26 -2.72
C ALA A 135 -21.64 13.39 -1.68
N ASP A 136 -22.02 13.04 -0.46
CA ASP A 136 -22.12 13.93 0.70
C ASP A 136 -20.77 14.26 1.33
N LEU A 137 -19.70 13.51 1.03
CA LEU A 137 -18.42 13.65 1.70
C LEU A 137 -17.57 14.77 1.09
N GLU A 138 -16.88 15.50 1.98
CA GLU A 138 -15.86 16.46 1.59
C GLU A 138 -14.52 15.75 1.38
N VAL A 139 -13.85 16.07 0.27
CA VAL A 139 -12.52 15.55 -0.04
C VAL A 139 -11.53 16.69 -0.16
N ARG A 140 -10.45 16.63 0.61
CA ARG A 140 -9.40 17.66 0.64
C ARG A 140 -8.02 17.04 0.48
N ILE A 141 -7.18 17.67 -0.31
CA ILE A 141 -5.76 17.32 -0.44
C ILE A 141 -4.99 18.26 0.46
N VAL A 142 -4.27 17.68 1.43
CA VAL A 142 -3.50 18.43 2.43
C VAL A 142 -2.03 17.97 2.45
N ALA A 143 -1.16 18.71 3.11
CA ALA A 143 0.21 18.28 3.34
C ALA A 143 0.24 16.95 4.10
N ALA A 144 1.28 16.14 3.87
CA ALA A 144 1.49 14.91 4.63
C ALA A 144 2.11 15.25 5.98
N GLU A 145 1.27 15.66 6.90
CA GLU A 145 1.62 16.04 8.27
C GLU A 145 0.72 15.28 9.24
N GLN A 146 1.27 14.85 10.37
CA GLN A 146 0.48 14.15 11.38
C GLN A 146 -0.35 15.16 12.19
N THR A 147 -1.63 14.86 12.36
CA THR A 147 -2.51 15.54 13.31
C THR A 147 -3.05 14.54 14.34
N GLU A 148 -3.48 15.02 15.50
CA GLU A 148 -4.09 14.16 16.52
C GLU A 148 -5.31 13.40 15.98
N GLU A 149 -6.16 14.07 15.18
CA GLU A 149 -7.35 13.45 14.58
C GLU A 149 -6.99 12.34 13.59
N GLN A 150 -5.98 12.57 12.75
CA GLN A 150 -5.49 11.57 11.79
C GLN A 150 -4.87 10.38 12.51
N PHE A 151 -4.07 10.63 13.56
CA PHE A 151 -3.47 9.58 14.37
C PHE A 151 -4.53 8.76 15.12
N ALA A 152 -5.52 9.39 15.72
CA ALA A 152 -6.62 8.70 16.39
C ALA A 152 -7.41 7.79 15.43
N LEU A 153 -7.69 8.29 14.21
CA LEU A 153 -8.35 7.48 13.17
C LEU A 153 -7.47 6.30 12.73
N TYR A 154 -6.17 6.53 12.53
CA TYR A 154 -5.20 5.50 12.16
C TYR A 154 -5.14 4.38 13.20
N HIS A 155 -4.99 4.74 14.48
CA HIS A 155 -4.93 3.78 15.57
C HIS A 155 -6.22 2.96 15.67
N ARG A 156 -7.39 3.58 15.56
CA ARG A 156 -8.70 2.90 15.54
C ARG A 156 -8.83 1.93 14.36
N TYR A 157 -8.37 2.34 13.18
CA TYR A 157 -8.34 1.47 12.00
C TYR A 157 -7.43 0.26 12.19
N LEU A 158 -6.22 0.44 12.73
CA LEU A 158 -5.28 -0.65 12.98
C LEU A 158 -5.81 -1.64 14.00
N SER A 159 -6.33 -1.15 15.13
CA SER A 159 -6.90 -1.99 16.19
C SER A 159 -8.04 -2.87 15.69
N HIS A 160 -8.86 -2.36 14.75
CA HIS A 160 -9.95 -3.13 14.15
C HIS A 160 -9.46 -4.12 13.08
N ARG A 161 -8.52 -3.71 12.21
CA ARG A 161 -8.15 -4.48 11.02
C ARG A 161 -6.92 -5.37 11.20
N HIS A 162 -6.08 -5.05 12.16
CA HIS A 162 -4.79 -5.69 12.41
C HIS A 162 -4.61 -6.10 13.87
N ALA A 163 -5.70 -6.34 14.60
CA ALA A 163 -5.65 -6.89 15.96
C ALA A 163 -4.69 -8.09 16.00
N GLN A 164 -3.71 -8.06 16.88
CA GLN A 164 -2.63 -9.05 17.05
C GLN A 164 -1.59 -9.07 15.89
N GLY A 165 -1.56 -8.06 15.04
CA GLY A 165 -0.65 -8.02 13.88
C GLY A 165 0.62 -7.19 14.09
N GLY A 166 0.86 -6.64 15.29
CA GLY A 166 2.04 -5.81 15.62
C GLY A 166 1.97 -4.37 15.09
N MET A 167 1.00 -4.03 14.22
CA MET A 167 0.74 -2.65 13.82
C MET A 167 -0.17 -1.90 14.80
N ASP A 168 -0.88 -2.61 15.64
CA ASP A 168 -1.71 -2.08 16.72
C ASP A 168 -0.90 -1.39 17.81
N GLU A 169 0.42 -1.65 17.88
CA GLU A 169 1.38 -0.98 18.77
C GLU A 169 1.99 0.31 18.20
N HIS A 170 1.59 0.74 16.99
CA HIS A 170 2.13 1.96 16.36
C HIS A 170 1.76 3.20 17.18
N GLY A 171 2.78 3.90 17.68
CA GLY A 171 2.67 5.23 18.23
C GLY A 171 2.76 6.34 17.17
N PRO A 172 2.78 7.61 17.57
CA PRO A 172 2.94 8.76 16.67
C PRO A 172 4.22 8.69 15.83
N HIS A 173 5.30 8.21 16.40
CA HIS A 173 6.59 8.08 15.71
C HIS A 173 6.53 7.05 14.57
N GLU A 174 5.90 5.89 14.80
CA GLU A 174 5.72 4.87 13.77
C GLU A 174 4.75 5.31 12.68
N PHE A 175 3.75 6.15 13.03
CA PHE A 175 2.89 6.81 12.02
C PHE A 175 3.73 7.64 11.05
N ASP A 176 4.58 8.53 11.56
CA ASP A 176 5.43 9.39 10.76
C ASP A 176 6.41 8.55 9.91
N GLN A 177 7.08 7.60 10.54
CA GLN A 177 8.03 6.73 9.86
C GLN A 177 7.41 5.90 8.74
N PHE A 178 6.16 5.46 8.89
CA PHE A 178 5.50 4.59 7.92
C PHE A 178 4.80 5.36 6.81
N LEU A 179 4.11 6.45 7.13
CA LEU A 179 3.23 7.16 6.20
C LEU A 179 3.90 8.37 5.56
N ILE A 180 4.76 9.08 6.31
CA ILE A 180 5.41 10.31 5.86
C ILE A 180 6.86 9.98 5.45
N GLY A 181 7.14 9.94 4.15
CA GLY A 181 8.50 9.81 3.65
C GLY A 181 9.23 11.15 3.68
N ARG A 182 10.41 11.25 4.31
CA ARG A 182 11.18 12.50 4.45
C ARG A 182 11.57 13.13 3.11
N TRP A 183 11.79 12.30 2.09
CA TRP A 183 12.20 12.72 0.76
C TRP A 183 11.05 12.70 -0.25
N SER A 184 9.88 12.13 0.09
CA SER A 184 8.75 12.01 -0.83
C SER A 184 7.92 13.30 -0.91
N GLN A 185 7.26 13.49 -2.05
CA GLN A 185 6.26 14.55 -2.25
C GLN A 185 4.87 14.05 -1.80
N GLY A 186 4.82 13.58 -0.55
CA GLY A 186 3.59 13.02 0.04
C GLY A 186 2.47 14.05 0.21
N ARG A 187 1.23 13.60 0.01
CA ARG A 187 0.00 14.32 0.31
C ARG A 187 -0.99 13.37 0.98
N PHE A 188 -1.83 13.91 1.84
CA PHE A 188 -2.98 13.18 2.38
C PHE A 188 -4.25 13.64 1.68
N ILE A 189 -5.05 12.71 1.22
CA ILE A 189 -6.44 12.95 0.83
C ILE A 189 -7.29 12.68 2.07
N GLU A 190 -7.77 13.73 2.71
CA GLU A 190 -8.75 13.63 3.79
C GLU A 190 -10.15 13.47 3.21
N ILE A 191 -10.88 12.53 3.77
CA ILE A 191 -12.29 12.25 3.46
C ILE A 191 -13.09 12.53 4.74
N ARG A 192 -13.95 13.54 4.70
CA ARG A 192 -14.69 14.01 5.86
C ARG A 192 -16.19 13.94 5.64
N ALA A 193 -16.95 13.72 6.70
CA ALA A 193 -18.38 14.00 6.69
C ALA A 193 -18.62 15.51 6.52
N PRO A 194 -19.82 15.93 6.08
CA PRO A 194 -20.18 17.36 6.06
C PRO A 194 -20.00 17.99 7.43
N GLY A 195 -19.46 19.21 7.45
CA GLY A 195 -19.37 20.01 8.66
C GLY A 195 -20.65 20.81 8.91
N GLU A 196 -20.83 21.27 10.15
CA GLU A 196 -21.94 22.14 10.55
C GLU A 196 -21.38 23.51 10.94
N ASP A 197 -22.13 24.57 10.71
CA ASP A 197 -21.83 25.96 11.14
C ASP A 197 -20.41 26.45 10.78
N GLY A 198 -19.88 26.05 9.61
CA GLY A 198 -18.55 26.44 9.15
C GLY A 198 -17.40 25.66 9.78
N HIS A 199 -17.66 24.71 10.66
CA HIS A 199 -16.68 23.78 11.20
C HIS A 199 -16.42 22.61 10.26
N ARG A 200 -15.21 22.03 10.35
CA ARG A 200 -14.89 20.80 9.62
C ARG A 200 -15.66 19.61 10.22
N GLY A 201 -16.29 18.83 9.36
CA GLY A 201 -16.92 17.59 9.79
C GLY A 201 -15.89 16.51 10.20
N PRO A 202 -16.34 15.43 10.85
CA PRO A 202 -15.49 14.34 11.31
C PRO A 202 -14.64 13.73 10.18
N LEU A 203 -13.40 13.40 10.48
CA LEU A 203 -12.50 12.70 9.57
C LEU A 203 -12.90 11.23 9.49
N LEU A 204 -13.25 10.75 8.29
CA LEU A 204 -13.69 9.39 8.03
C LEU A 204 -12.64 8.54 7.32
N GLY A 205 -11.66 9.16 6.65
CA GLY A 205 -10.61 8.43 5.97
C GLY A 205 -9.47 9.32 5.54
N VAL A 206 -8.30 8.69 5.37
CA VAL A 206 -7.10 9.30 4.83
C VAL A 206 -6.47 8.37 3.81
N ALA A 207 -6.19 8.88 2.61
CA ALA A 207 -5.39 8.18 1.62
C ALA A 207 -4.02 8.87 1.47
N VAL A 208 -2.98 8.17 1.89
CA VAL A 208 -1.59 8.59 1.74
C VAL A 208 -1.17 8.39 0.29
N THR A 209 -0.76 9.47 -0.35
CA THR A 209 -0.52 9.51 -1.78
C THR A 209 0.76 10.27 -2.08
N ASP A 210 1.69 9.66 -2.80
CA ASP A 210 2.85 10.38 -3.33
C ASP A 210 2.55 10.98 -4.70
N VAL A 211 3.08 12.16 -4.92
CA VAL A 211 2.96 12.89 -6.19
C VAL A 211 4.29 12.81 -6.93
N THR A 212 4.25 12.34 -8.17
CA THR A 212 5.43 12.27 -9.04
C THR A 212 5.06 12.68 -10.47
N PRO A 213 6.04 13.07 -11.30
CA PRO A 213 5.78 13.36 -12.72
C PRO A 213 5.23 12.17 -13.52
N GLN A 214 5.51 10.92 -13.06
CA GLN A 214 5.02 9.69 -13.69
C GLN A 214 3.61 9.28 -13.24
N GLY A 215 3.06 9.96 -12.24
CA GLY A 215 1.74 9.69 -11.70
C GLY A 215 1.66 9.77 -10.18
N LEU A 216 0.51 9.44 -9.66
CA LEU A 216 0.30 9.30 -8.23
C LEU A 216 0.65 7.87 -7.78
N SER A 217 1.11 7.73 -6.55
CA SER A 217 1.30 6.42 -5.91
C SER A 217 0.42 6.30 -4.67
N ALA A 218 -0.51 5.34 -4.68
CA ALA A 218 -1.36 5.01 -3.53
C ALA A 218 -0.52 4.21 -2.53
N VAL A 219 -0.02 4.88 -1.48
CA VAL A 219 0.88 4.28 -0.49
C VAL A 219 0.11 3.49 0.54
N TYR A 220 -0.85 4.13 1.19
CA TYR A 220 -1.67 3.52 2.22
C TYR A 220 -3.02 4.23 2.33
N THR A 221 -4.04 3.51 2.84
CA THR A 221 -5.35 4.11 3.13
C THR A 221 -5.88 3.54 4.44
N PHE A 222 -6.28 4.41 5.35
CA PHE A 222 -6.96 4.05 6.58
C PHE A 222 -8.26 4.85 6.71
N PHE A 223 -9.26 4.26 7.34
CA PHE A 223 -10.59 4.85 7.42
C PHE A 223 -11.36 4.33 8.63
N ASP A 224 -12.42 5.02 8.98
CA ASP A 224 -13.31 4.67 10.07
C ASP A 224 -13.94 3.28 9.83
N PRO A 225 -13.62 2.27 10.66
CA PRO A 225 -14.16 0.93 10.53
C PRO A 225 -15.70 0.90 10.68
N ASP A 226 -16.31 1.83 11.42
CA ASP A 226 -17.75 1.92 11.60
C ASP A 226 -18.47 2.38 10.34
N GLN A 227 -17.73 2.95 9.36
CA GLN A 227 -18.22 3.38 8.06
C GLN A 227 -17.98 2.34 6.95
N ALA A 228 -17.85 1.05 7.30
CA ALA A 228 -17.56 -0.03 6.34
C ALA A 228 -18.56 -0.07 5.16
N HIS A 229 -19.84 0.26 5.41
CA HIS A 229 -20.91 0.30 4.41
C HIS A 229 -20.65 1.31 3.29
N ARG A 230 -19.88 2.37 3.54
CA ARG A 230 -19.54 3.40 2.56
C ARG A 230 -18.53 2.93 1.51
N GLY A 231 -17.67 1.94 1.83
CA GLY A 231 -16.63 1.46 0.93
C GLY A 231 -15.52 2.49 0.71
N LEU A 232 -15.08 3.16 1.79
CA LEU A 232 -14.15 4.30 1.76
C LEU A 232 -12.80 3.96 1.11
N GLY A 233 -12.30 2.73 1.22
CA GLY A 233 -11.07 2.33 0.53
C GLY A 233 -11.21 2.37 -1.01
N THR A 234 -12.36 1.94 -1.55
CA THR A 234 -12.67 2.08 -2.99
C THR A 234 -12.87 3.53 -3.37
N PHE A 235 -13.59 4.29 -2.55
CA PHE A 235 -13.82 5.72 -2.76
C PHE A 235 -12.50 6.50 -2.80
N ALA A 236 -11.56 6.22 -1.89
CA ALA A 236 -10.23 6.85 -1.86
C ALA A 236 -9.47 6.65 -3.18
N ILE A 237 -9.44 5.43 -3.72
CA ILE A 237 -8.79 5.16 -5.01
C ILE A 237 -9.49 5.92 -6.15
N LEU A 238 -10.82 5.99 -6.15
CA LEU A 238 -11.56 6.77 -7.16
C LEU A 238 -11.23 8.27 -7.06
N GLN A 239 -11.04 8.82 -5.85
CA GLN A 239 -10.60 10.20 -5.66
C GLN A 239 -9.15 10.42 -6.12
N GLN A 240 -8.25 9.46 -5.89
CA GLN A 240 -6.88 9.52 -6.42
C GLN A 240 -6.86 9.49 -7.95
N ILE A 241 -7.72 8.66 -8.59
CA ILE A 241 -7.85 8.64 -10.05
C ILE A 241 -8.37 9.99 -10.56
N ALA A 242 -9.44 10.53 -9.95
CA ALA A 242 -10.00 11.82 -10.34
C ALA A 242 -8.98 12.96 -10.14
N TRP A 243 -8.18 12.90 -9.10
CA TRP A 243 -7.07 13.84 -8.89
C TRP A 243 -6.01 13.71 -9.99
N ALA A 244 -5.53 12.49 -10.28
CA ALA A 244 -4.55 12.27 -11.34
C ALA A 244 -5.06 12.73 -12.72
N GLN A 245 -6.35 12.51 -13.03
CA GLN A 245 -6.97 12.99 -14.26
C GLN A 245 -6.99 14.53 -14.34
N ARG A 246 -7.36 15.21 -13.25
CA ARG A 246 -7.40 16.67 -13.18
C ARG A 246 -6.01 17.31 -13.35
N GLU A 247 -4.98 16.67 -12.78
CA GLU A 247 -3.57 17.11 -12.92
C GLU A 247 -2.90 16.57 -14.19
N GLN A 248 -3.64 15.89 -15.06
CA GLN A 248 -3.14 15.28 -16.30
C GLN A 248 -1.95 14.31 -16.09
N LEU A 249 -1.88 13.71 -14.93
CA LEU A 249 -0.88 12.68 -14.63
C LEU A 249 -1.23 11.37 -15.33
N PRO A 250 -0.25 10.64 -15.88
CA PRO A 250 -0.55 9.48 -16.72
C PRO A 250 -1.06 8.26 -15.93
N HIS A 251 -0.62 8.06 -14.68
CA HIS A 251 -0.87 6.82 -13.95
C HIS A 251 -1.24 7.04 -12.48
N LEU A 252 -1.99 6.06 -11.93
CA LEU A 252 -2.08 5.81 -10.50
C LEU A 252 -1.47 4.44 -10.21
N TYR A 253 -0.35 4.41 -9.49
CA TYR A 253 0.31 3.19 -9.04
C TYR A 253 -0.39 2.67 -7.78
N LEU A 254 -0.89 1.40 -7.82
CA LEU A 254 -1.63 0.78 -6.71
C LEU A 254 -0.75 -0.13 -5.83
N GLY A 255 0.56 -0.21 -6.12
CA GLY A 255 1.45 -1.18 -5.47
C GLY A 255 1.22 -2.60 -5.97
N TYR A 256 1.37 -3.61 -5.11
CA TYR A 256 1.31 -5.01 -5.54
C TYR A 256 -0.11 -5.55 -5.52
N TRP A 257 -0.48 -6.24 -6.59
CA TRP A 257 -1.61 -7.15 -6.65
C TRP A 257 -1.11 -8.56 -6.38
N ILE A 258 -1.91 -9.37 -5.67
CA ILE A 258 -1.62 -10.78 -5.40
C ILE A 258 -2.92 -11.54 -5.66
N ARG A 259 -2.84 -12.53 -6.55
CA ARG A 259 -3.98 -13.36 -6.94
C ARG A 259 -4.61 -14.02 -5.72
N ASP A 260 -5.93 -13.98 -5.65
CA ASP A 260 -6.76 -14.60 -4.61
C ASP A 260 -6.42 -14.21 -3.17
N HIS A 261 -5.55 -13.21 -2.98
CA HIS A 261 -5.22 -12.72 -1.66
C HIS A 261 -6.27 -11.73 -1.16
N ARG A 262 -6.91 -12.04 -0.05
CA ARG A 262 -8.06 -11.29 0.51
C ARG A 262 -7.85 -9.78 0.60
N LYS A 263 -6.63 -9.32 0.92
CA LYS A 263 -6.29 -7.91 1.10
C LYS A 263 -5.78 -7.22 -0.18
N MET A 264 -5.45 -7.97 -1.25
CA MET A 264 -4.75 -7.43 -2.42
C MET A 264 -5.50 -7.63 -3.73
N ASP A 265 -6.36 -8.65 -3.82
CA ASP A 265 -7.04 -9.04 -5.05
C ASP A 265 -8.01 -7.98 -5.59
N TYR A 266 -8.55 -7.12 -4.73
CA TYR A 266 -9.50 -6.07 -5.11
C TYR A 266 -8.97 -5.11 -6.19
N LYS A 267 -7.64 -4.98 -6.35
CA LYS A 267 -7.00 -4.04 -7.28
C LYS A 267 -7.32 -4.37 -8.74
N ARG A 268 -7.53 -5.64 -9.08
CA ARG A 268 -7.93 -6.08 -10.43
C ARG A 268 -9.27 -5.52 -10.91
N ARG A 269 -10.09 -4.96 -10.01
CA ARG A 269 -11.39 -4.35 -10.34
C ARG A 269 -11.26 -2.96 -10.97
N PHE A 270 -10.10 -2.32 -10.86
CA PHE A 270 -9.87 -0.98 -11.43
C PHE A 270 -9.33 -1.12 -12.86
N ARG A 271 -10.24 -1.19 -13.83
CA ARG A 271 -9.91 -1.38 -15.25
C ARG A 271 -10.03 -0.08 -16.05
N PRO A 272 -9.15 0.15 -17.06
CA PRO A 272 -8.04 -0.72 -17.43
C PRO A 272 -6.92 -0.69 -16.40
N LEU A 273 -6.26 -1.83 -16.21
CA LEU A 273 -5.14 -2.02 -15.30
C LEU A 273 -3.91 -2.45 -16.11
N GLU A 274 -2.73 -2.07 -15.68
CA GLU A 274 -1.46 -2.51 -16.22
C GLU A 274 -0.67 -3.25 -15.14
N ALA A 275 0.03 -4.32 -15.54
CA ALA A 275 0.91 -5.12 -14.72
C ALA A 275 2.36 -4.99 -15.18
N TYR A 276 3.30 -5.11 -14.25
CA TYR A 276 4.74 -5.10 -14.52
C TYR A 276 5.31 -6.52 -14.47
N ASP A 277 5.86 -6.99 -15.59
CA ASP A 277 6.42 -8.35 -15.75
C ASP A 277 7.90 -8.46 -15.33
N GLY A 278 8.46 -7.40 -14.72
CA GLY A 278 9.89 -7.30 -14.38
C GLY A 278 10.74 -6.61 -15.45
N ARG A 279 10.17 -6.34 -16.64
CA ARG A 279 10.83 -5.68 -17.77
C ARG A 279 10.02 -4.50 -18.30
N ARG A 280 8.71 -4.68 -18.44
CA ARG A 280 7.80 -3.69 -19.05
C ARG A 280 6.42 -3.73 -18.39
N TRP A 281 5.68 -2.66 -18.57
CA TRP A 281 4.26 -2.59 -18.26
C TRP A 281 3.45 -3.10 -19.44
N HIS A 282 2.46 -3.96 -19.18
CA HIS A 282 1.54 -4.51 -20.18
C HIS A 282 0.10 -4.48 -19.64
N ALA A 283 -0.88 -4.66 -20.53
CA ALA A 283 -2.27 -4.78 -20.10
C ALA A 283 -2.42 -5.97 -19.16
N PHE A 284 -3.03 -5.75 -18.01
CA PHE A 284 -3.23 -6.77 -16.99
C PHE A 284 -4.13 -7.91 -17.49
N ASP A 285 -3.67 -9.12 -17.33
CA ASP A 285 -4.35 -10.36 -17.69
C ASP A 285 -4.59 -11.21 -16.44
N ASP A 286 -5.88 -11.46 -16.12
CA ASP A 286 -6.26 -12.25 -14.95
C ASP A 286 -5.74 -13.70 -14.99
N GLU A 287 -5.44 -14.26 -16.17
CA GLU A 287 -4.97 -15.64 -16.32
C GLU A 287 -3.44 -15.76 -16.26
N LEU A 288 -2.72 -14.76 -16.77
CA LEU A 288 -1.27 -14.80 -16.91
C LEU A 288 -0.54 -14.19 -15.72
N ASP A 289 -1.05 -13.07 -15.20
CA ASP A 289 -0.39 -12.35 -14.14
C ASP A 289 -0.51 -13.06 -12.77
N GLY A 290 0.59 -13.07 -12.01
CA GLY A 290 0.63 -13.63 -10.65
C GLY A 290 0.64 -15.17 -10.58
N ARG A 291 1.13 -15.85 -11.64
CA ARG A 291 1.42 -17.30 -11.64
C ARG A 291 2.75 -17.58 -10.97
#